data_9c3d1890ab2c17234f0e34cd1867cb66
#
_entry.id   9c3d1890ab2c17234f0e34cd1867cb66
#
_cell.length_a   1.000
_cell.length_b   1.000
_cell.length_c   1.000
_cell.angle_alpha   90.00
_cell.angle_beta   90.00
_cell.angle_gamma   90.00
#
_symmetry.space_group_name_H-M   'P 1'
#
loop_
_entity.id
_entity.type
_entity.pdbx_description
1 polymer ?
#
loop_
_entity_poly.entity_id
_entity_poly.type
_entity_poly.pdbx_seq_one_letter_code
_entity_poly.pdbx_strand_id
1 'polypeptide(L)'
;MRLRSAVLLSLMALTGSGWASAPAAPAALHWQPWSDAAFAQARAEHKFVLLDLEAVWCHWCHVMDEVTYRDPAVVRLLNERYVLVKVDQDSRPDISNRYQDYGWPATVVFAADGSEIVKRQGYLPPKLMSSMLQAIIDDPSPGPSIEGEAAFRPASDSAIRPVLLTRIETLYEKQYDKPIGGWGFVHKYLDEESVEYAMRQGGRGNAEYAKRAADTLHDATNLLDPVWGGMYQYSVGRHWTEPHYEKLISIQANALREYSLAFAQTQSPEDLKAAESVHGYVTNFLMAPSAGVFFVSQDADLHDGQENEAYFKLADAGRREQGIPRVDTHVYARENGWMIAALCDYYAASGDGSALAQAQRAAAWIVVHRSLPGGGFRHDDVDAAGPYLGDALAMGQAFLALYNVTGDRGDLKAAAAAAQYIAAHFAPTVAGGGFVTAQTPTDAAYRPHPDRDENVALVRFASALAVASGEERFRATAAEAMRFLAAESVALQPLSAGVLLANEDMTEAPIHVTVVGSAASAEVMALHAAALRSITSHELIEIRDPADPAPLPTSVTYPPLKRDALFLCTAQACSSPIFRGEDVRAKIQRAQLQVQR
;
A
#
# COMPACT_ATOMS: atom_id res chain seq x y z
N MET A 1 8.78 11.96 -101.03
CA MET A 1 8.07 13.21 -101.35
C MET A 1 7.63 13.82 -100.02
N ARG A 2 8.35 14.69 -99.52
CA ARG A 2 8.20 16.02 -99.00
C ARG A 2 6.79 16.38 -98.54
N LEU A 3 6.58 16.70 -97.22
CA LEU A 3 6.15 18.08 -96.81
C LEU A 3 6.42 18.29 -95.31
N ARG A 4 7.07 19.39 -95.02
CA ARG A 4 7.32 19.95 -93.71
C ARG A 4 6.08 20.78 -93.29
N SER A 5 5.69 20.70 -92.01
CA SER A 5 4.84 21.74 -91.44
C SER A 5 5.38 22.08 -90.04
N ALA A 6 5.64 23.37 -89.87
CA ALA A 6 6.10 23.99 -88.64
C ALA A 6 4.94 24.16 -87.67
N VAL A 7 5.13 23.92 -86.40
CA VAL A 7 4.19 24.24 -85.34
C VAL A 7 4.84 25.24 -84.37
N LEU A 8 4.18 26.37 -84.21
CA LEU A 8 4.49 27.48 -83.29
C LEU A 8 4.46 26.98 -81.81
N LEU A 9 5.54 27.32 -81.07
CA LEU A 9 5.51 27.23 -79.60
C LEU A 9 4.82 28.50 -79.03
N SER A 10 3.71 28.27 -78.32
CA SER A 10 3.11 29.26 -77.43
C SER A 10 3.65 29.04 -76.01
N LEU A 11 4.42 30.02 -75.46
CA LEU A 11 4.79 30.04 -74.05
C LEU A 11 3.53 30.41 -73.23
N MET A 12 3.04 29.48 -72.41
CA MET A 12 2.16 29.77 -71.29
C MET A 12 2.99 29.94 -70.03
N ALA A 13 2.95 31.13 -69.45
CA ALA A 13 3.51 31.44 -68.13
C ALA A 13 2.64 30.77 -67.05
N LEU A 14 3.16 29.73 -66.38
CA LEU A 14 2.56 29.15 -65.19
C LEU A 14 2.87 30.05 -63.98
N THR A 15 1.84 30.78 -63.52
CA THR A 15 1.86 31.46 -62.21
C THR A 15 1.92 30.39 -61.11
N GLY A 16 3.00 30.36 -60.36
CA GLY A 16 3.21 29.49 -59.22
C GLY A 16 2.17 29.74 -58.12
N SER A 17 1.26 28.81 -57.94
CA SER A 17 0.46 28.68 -56.73
C SER A 17 1.39 28.28 -55.58
N GLY A 18 1.64 29.20 -54.66
CA GLY A 18 2.36 28.90 -53.44
C GLY A 18 1.58 27.82 -52.65
N TRP A 19 2.13 26.62 -52.56
CA TRP A 19 1.65 25.63 -51.61
C TRP A 19 2.02 26.15 -50.22
N ALA A 20 1.01 26.57 -49.46
CA ALA A 20 1.16 26.78 -48.05
C ALA A 20 1.58 25.43 -47.46
N SER A 21 2.81 25.35 -46.95
CA SER A 21 3.28 24.18 -46.19
C SER A 21 2.30 23.95 -45.06
N ALA A 22 1.74 22.74 -44.99
CA ALA A 22 1.00 22.31 -43.81
C ALA A 22 1.89 22.55 -42.55
N PRO A 23 1.34 23.07 -41.47
CA PRO A 23 2.14 23.24 -40.25
C PRO A 23 2.79 21.92 -39.92
N ALA A 24 4.09 21.96 -39.66
CA ALA A 24 4.83 20.78 -39.21
C ALA A 24 4.12 20.21 -37.98
N ALA A 25 3.98 18.88 -37.95
CA ALA A 25 3.45 18.22 -36.77
C ALA A 25 4.27 18.68 -35.55
N PRO A 26 3.63 18.98 -34.41
CA PRO A 26 4.36 19.41 -33.23
C PRO A 26 5.39 18.35 -32.86
N ALA A 27 6.58 18.79 -32.42
CA ALA A 27 7.64 17.89 -31.98
C ALA A 27 7.13 17.01 -30.82
N ALA A 28 7.54 15.77 -30.78
CA ALA A 28 7.18 14.84 -29.70
C ALA A 28 7.54 15.43 -28.32
N LEU A 29 6.77 15.11 -27.28
CA LEU A 29 7.09 15.49 -25.92
C LEU A 29 8.30 14.70 -25.42
N HIS A 30 9.23 15.37 -24.72
CA HIS A 30 10.41 14.77 -24.14
C HIS A 30 10.24 14.64 -22.61
N TRP A 31 9.78 13.50 -22.18
CA TRP A 31 9.67 13.15 -20.78
C TRP A 31 11.03 12.75 -20.21
N GLN A 32 11.31 13.16 -18.97
CA GLN A 32 12.51 12.77 -18.23
C GLN A 32 12.13 12.34 -16.80
N PRO A 33 12.98 11.54 -16.14
CA PRO A 33 12.74 11.14 -14.76
C PRO A 33 12.84 12.35 -13.82
N TRP A 34 12.22 12.25 -12.65
CA TRP A 34 12.38 13.22 -11.58
C TRP A 34 13.84 13.32 -11.16
N SER A 35 14.38 14.52 -11.16
CA SER A 35 15.77 14.77 -10.80
C SER A 35 16.01 16.27 -10.54
N ASP A 36 17.04 16.59 -9.74
CA ASP A 36 17.50 17.98 -9.58
C ASP A 36 17.93 18.60 -10.90
N ALA A 37 18.38 17.81 -11.86
CA ALA A 37 18.74 18.25 -13.19
C ALA A 37 17.53 18.83 -13.97
N ALA A 38 16.33 18.26 -13.81
CA ALA A 38 15.12 18.78 -14.41
C ALA A 38 14.78 20.21 -13.91
N PHE A 39 14.91 20.45 -12.62
CA PHE A 39 14.72 21.78 -12.02
C PHE A 39 15.84 22.76 -12.41
N ALA A 40 17.09 22.27 -12.52
CA ALA A 40 18.19 23.10 -13.00
C ALA A 40 17.98 23.52 -14.46
N GLN A 41 17.50 22.62 -15.31
CA GLN A 41 17.11 22.91 -16.69
C GLN A 41 15.97 23.95 -16.73
N ALA A 42 14.93 23.77 -15.92
CA ALA A 42 13.80 24.70 -15.84
C ALA A 42 14.27 26.12 -15.47
N ARG A 43 15.20 26.25 -14.53
CA ARG A 43 15.82 27.55 -14.17
C ARG A 43 16.58 28.16 -15.34
N ALA A 44 17.41 27.35 -16.03
CA ALA A 44 18.23 27.84 -17.15
C ALA A 44 17.39 28.25 -18.37
N GLU A 45 16.29 27.56 -18.63
CA GLU A 45 15.41 27.81 -19.77
C GLU A 45 14.23 28.74 -19.43
N HIS A 46 14.09 29.21 -18.19
CA HIS A 46 12.96 30.00 -17.69
C HIS A 46 11.60 29.32 -17.95
N LYS A 47 11.54 28.02 -17.66
CA LYS A 47 10.36 27.16 -17.81
C LYS A 47 9.81 26.72 -16.45
N PHE A 48 8.55 26.29 -16.45
CA PHE A 48 7.95 25.56 -15.35
C PHE A 48 8.36 24.07 -15.41
N VAL A 49 8.12 23.32 -14.32
CA VAL A 49 8.23 21.86 -14.34
C VAL A 49 6.82 21.28 -14.24
N LEU A 50 6.46 20.40 -15.15
CA LEU A 50 5.22 19.62 -15.07
C LEU A 50 5.57 18.18 -14.70
N LEU A 51 5.06 17.73 -13.57
CA LEU A 51 5.08 16.32 -13.16
C LEU A 51 3.78 15.66 -13.62
N ASP A 52 3.94 14.60 -14.40
CA ASP A 52 2.93 13.58 -14.64
C ASP A 52 3.26 12.37 -13.76
N LEU A 53 2.46 12.17 -12.72
CA LEU A 53 2.57 11.02 -11.83
C LEU A 53 1.55 9.98 -12.27
N GLU A 54 2.05 8.90 -12.81
CA GLU A 54 1.28 7.84 -13.45
C GLU A 54 1.55 6.48 -12.80
N ALA A 55 0.89 5.45 -13.30
CA ALA A 55 1.20 4.07 -13.00
C ALA A 55 1.08 3.20 -14.25
N VAL A 56 1.92 2.17 -14.34
CA VAL A 56 1.97 1.23 -15.48
C VAL A 56 0.62 0.54 -15.71
N TRP A 57 -0.17 0.34 -14.66
CA TRP A 57 -1.47 -0.34 -14.68
C TRP A 57 -2.67 0.60 -14.86
N CYS A 58 -2.47 1.91 -14.96
CA CYS A 58 -3.50 2.92 -14.79
C CYS A 58 -4.21 3.25 -16.12
N HIS A 59 -5.45 2.79 -16.31
CA HIS A 59 -6.27 3.08 -17.48
C HIS A 59 -6.33 4.59 -17.84
N TRP A 60 -6.65 5.45 -16.86
CA TRP A 60 -6.77 6.89 -17.12
C TRP A 60 -5.44 7.57 -17.43
N CYS A 61 -4.32 7.00 -17.01
CA CYS A 61 -2.98 7.45 -17.42
C CYS A 61 -2.76 7.17 -18.90
N HIS A 62 -3.11 5.96 -19.36
CA HIS A 62 -3.04 5.60 -20.78
C HIS A 62 -3.96 6.49 -21.64
N VAL A 63 -5.19 6.76 -21.18
CA VAL A 63 -6.09 7.71 -21.87
C VAL A 63 -5.46 9.09 -21.95
N MET A 64 -4.80 9.57 -20.90
CA MET A 64 -4.13 10.86 -20.89
C MET A 64 -2.97 10.92 -21.88
N ASP A 65 -2.18 9.86 -21.98
CA ASP A 65 -1.09 9.70 -22.94
C ASP A 65 -1.58 9.68 -24.39
N GLU A 66 -2.66 8.94 -24.67
CA GLU A 66 -3.19 8.76 -26.02
C GLU A 66 -4.01 9.96 -26.51
N VAL A 67 -4.62 10.74 -25.62
CA VAL A 67 -5.54 11.80 -25.97
C VAL A 67 -4.96 13.19 -25.63
N THR A 68 -4.63 13.45 -24.37
CA THR A 68 -4.25 14.79 -23.90
C THR A 68 -2.85 15.17 -24.33
N TYR A 69 -1.89 14.27 -24.16
CA TYR A 69 -0.49 14.52 -24.53
C TYR A 69 -0.20 14.37 -26.03
N ARG A 70 -1.23 14.06 -26.85
CA ARG A 70 -1.17 14.11 -28.32
C ARG A 70 -1.91 15.31 -28.92
N ASP A 71 -2.64 16.07 -28.12
CA ASP A 71 -3.33 17.26 -28.60
C ASP A 71 -2.33 18.34 -29.04
N PRO A 72 -2.42 18.89 -30.27
CA PRO A 72 -1.45 19.86 -30.79
C PRO A 72 -1.31 21.15 -29.96
N ALA A 73 -2.38 21.62 -29.32
CA ALA A 73 -2.32 22.82 -28.48
C ALA A 73 -1.61 22.53 -27.16
N VAL A 74 -1.87 21.39 -26.56
CA VAL A 74 -1.19 20.91 -25.34
C VAL A 74 0.29 20.69 -25.63
N VAL A 75 0.63 19.92 -26.67
CA VAL A 75 2.01 19.61 -27.05
C VAL A 75 2.82 20.87 -27.31
N ARG A 76 2.25 21.87 -27.99
CA ARG A 76 2.92 23.16 -28.23
C ARG A 76 3.25 23.88 -26.92
N LEU A 77 2.27 24.06 -26.02
CA LEU A 77 2.48 24.74 -24.74
C LEU A 77 3.51 24.05 -23.88
N LEU A 78 3.43 22.71 -23.78
CA LEU A 78 4.36 21.90 -23.02
C LEU A 78 5.79 22.04 -23.54
N ASN A 79 6.03 21.89 -24.83
CA ASN A 79 7.37 22.03 -25.41
C ASN A 79 7.97 23.44 -25.25
N GLU A 80 7.12 24.47 -25.36
CA GLU A 80 7.59 25.86 -25.31
C GLU A 80 7.88 26.34 -23.89
N ARG A 81 7.08 25.92 -22.88
CA ARG A 81 7.06 26.59 -21.59
C ARG A 81 7.32 25.66 -20.39
N TYR A 82 7.42 24.34 -20.60
CA TYR A 82 7.56 23.36 -19.52
C TYR A 82 8.74 22.43 -19.74
N VAL A 83 9.36 22.02 -18.64
CA VAL A 83 10.21 20.84 -18.54
C VAL A 83 9.33 19.71 -18.06
N LEU A 84 9.32 18.58 -18.77
CA LEU A 84 8.37 17.52 -18.54
C LEU A 84 9.02 16.39 -17.74
N VAL A 85 8.41 16.05 -16.62
CA VAL A 85 8.84 14.98 -15.73
C VAL A 85 7.72 13.96 -15.66
N LYS A 86 8.04 12.69 -15.91
CA LYS A 86 7.11 11.57 -15.77
C LYS A 86 7.64 10.62 -14.70
N VAL A 87 6.77 10.18 -13.81
CA VAL A 87 7.12 9.30 -12.70
C VAL A 87 6.07 8.20 -12.59
N ASP A 88 6.52 6.95 -12.65
CA ASP A 88 5.73 5.83 -12.26
C ASP A 88 5.69 5.73 -10.73
N GLN A 89 4.47 5.68 -10.19
CA GLN A 89 4.19 5.76 -8.75
C GLN A 89 4.77 4.58 -7.97
N ASP A 90 4.78 3.39 -8.58
CA ASP A 90 5.28 2.19 -7.90
C ASP A 90 6.80 2.23 -7.74
N SER A 91 7.52 2.82 -8.69
CA SER A 91 8.98 2.95 -8.67
C SER A 91 9.51 4.07 -7.75
N ARG A 92 8.66 5.04 -7.35
CA ARG A 92 9.05 6.23 -6.59
C ARG A 92 8.11 6.50 -5.41
N PRO A 93 8.16 5.66 -4.37
CA PRO A 93 7.31 5.81 -3.17
C PRO A 93 7.40 7.18 -2.51
N ASP A 94 8.57 7.83 -2.57
CA ASP A 94 8.79 9.16 -1.99
C ASP A 94 7.93 10.26 -2.65
N ILE A 95 7.73 10.16 -3.97
CA ILE A 95 6.90 11.10 -4.73
C ILE A 95 5.44 10.66 -4.68
N SER A 96 5.19 9.37 -4.84
CA SER A 96 3.86 8.78 -4.80
C SER A 96 3.13 9.11 -3.49
N ASN A 97 3.73 8.82 -2.35
CA ASN A 97 3.12 9.06 -1.04
C ASN A 97 2.76 10.55 -0.82
N ARG A 98 3.55 11.48 -1.38
CA ARG A 98 3.25 12.91 -1.26
C ARG A 98 1.99 13.33 -2.00
N TYR A 99 1.64 12.65 -3.10
CA TYR A 99 0.54 13.04 -3.99
C TYR A 99 -0.56 11.98 -4.08
N GLN A 100 -0.54 10.95 -3.24
CA GLN A 100 -1.50 9.84 -3.28
C GLN A 100 -2.96 10.30 -3.16
N ASP A 101 -3.24 11.37 -2.42
CA ASP A 101 -4.59 11.94 -2.28
C ASP A 101 -5.16 12.49 -3.60
N TYR A 102 -4.31 12.67 -4.62
CA TYR A 102 -4.71 13.14 -5.95
C TYR A 102 -5.02 11.99 -6.92
N GLY A 103 -4.82 10.74 -6.51
CA GLY A 103 -5.03 9.55 -7.36
C GLY A 103 -4.14 9.57 -8.62
N TRP A 104 -4.48 8.73 -9.58
CA TRP A 104 -3.70 8.57 -10.81
C TRP A 104 -4.59 8.75 -12.05
N PRO A 105 -4.10 9.50 -13.09
CA PRO A 105 -2.86 10.31 -13.07
C PRO A 105 -2.99 11.52 -12.14
N ALA A 106 -1.88 11.96 -11.55
CA ALA A 106 -1.81 13.24 -10.86
C ALA A 106 -0.91 14.21 -11.63
N THR A 107 -1.42 15.41 -11.91
CA THR A 107 -0.66 16.46 -12.58
C THR A 107 -0.26 17.53 -11.57
N VAL A 108 1.05 17.74 -11.39
CA VAL A 108 1.57 18.80 -10.51
C VAL A 108 2.47 19.73 -11.32
N VAL A 109 2.26 21.03 -11.16
CA VAL A 109 3.11 22.04 -11.81
C VAL A 109 3.89 22.81 -10.75
N PHE A 110 5.17 22.95 -11.00
CA PHE A 110 6.13 23.65 -10.13
C PHE A 110 6.71 24.87 -10.83
N ALA A 111 7.04 25.89 -10.06
CA ALA A 111 8.00 26.91 -10.47
C ALA A 111 9.41 26.28 -10.56
N ALA A 112 10.33 26.97 -11.23
CA ALA A 112 11.69 26.48 -11.43
C ALA A 112 12.51 26.31 -10.12
N ASP A 113 12.08 26.94 -9.03
CA ASP A 113 12.69 26.79 -7.70
C ASP A 113 12.15 25.59 -6.91
N GLY A 114 11.19 24.86 -7.46
CA GLY A 114 10.56 23.69 -6.84
C GLY A 114 9.30 24.01 -6.02
N SER A 115 8.86 25.26 -5.95
CA SER A 115 7.58 25.61 -5.31
C SER A 115 6.40 25.14 -6.16
N GLU A 116 5.39 24.55 -5.50
CA GLU A 116 4.19 24.05 -6.17
C GLU A 116 3.28 25.21 -6.58
N ILE A 117 2.75 25.15 -7.81
CA ILE A 117 1.79 26.13 -8.35
C ILE A 117 0.39 25.55 -8.37
N VAL A 118 0.23 24.31 -8.84
CA VAL A 118 -1.07 23.65 -8.94
C VAL A 118 -0.92 22.13 -8.81
N LYS A 119 -1.90 21.51 -8.18
CA LYS A 119 -2.09 20.04 -8.14
C LYS A 119 -3.46 19.70 -8.73
N ARG A 120 -3.54 18.69 -9.58
CA ARG A 120 -4.78 18.23 -10.22
C ARG A 120 -4.90 16.73 -10.13
N GLN A 121 -6.11 16.30 -9.79
CA GLN A 121 -6.50 14.90 -9.66
C GLN A 121 -7.07 14.37 -10.98
N GLY A 122 -6.64 13.18 -11.36
CA GLY A 122 -7.24 12.38 -12.41
C GLY A 122 -7.03 12.91 -13.82
N TYR A 123 -7.73 12.30 -14.76
CA TYR A 123 -7.65 12.62 -16.18
C TYR A 123 -8.04 14.07 -16.50
N LEU A 124 -7.19 14.76 -17.22
CA LEU A 124 -7.42 16.12 -17.71
C LEU A 124 -7.65 16.11 -19.24
N PRO A 125 -8.88 16.37 -19.73
CA PRO A 125 -9.13 16.49 -21.17
C PRO A 125 -8.30 17.60 -21.81
N PRO A 126 -7.94 17.52 -23.10
CA PRO A 126 -7.04 18.44 -23.79
C PRO A 126 -7.38 19.92 -23.60
N LYS A 127 -8.66 20.27 -23.69
CA LYS A 127 -9.12 21.66 -23.50
C LYS A 127 -8.88 22.17 -22.07
N LEU A 128 -9.11 21.34 -21.07
CA LEU A 128 -8.88 21.71 -19.67
C LEU A 128 -7.38 21.82 -19.39
N MET A 129 -6.58 20.87 -19.89
CA MET A 129 -5.12 20.89 -19.77
C MET A 129 -4.55 22.15 -20.42
N SER A 130 -4.87 22.43 -21.69
CA SER A 130 -4.35 23.62 -22.39
C SER A 130 -4.76 24.93 -21.72
N SER A 131 -5.99 25.03 -21.21
CA SER A 131 -6.45 26.22 -20.47
C SER A 131 -5.70 26.40 -19.14
N MET A 132 -5.45 25.32 -18.40
CA MET A 132 -4.66 25.34 -17.15
C MET A 132 -3.21 25.76 -17.43
N LEU A 133 -2.57 25.16 -18.43
CA LEU A 133 -1.19 25.47 -18.82
C LEU A 133 -1.05 26.96 -19.22
N GLN A 134 -2.00 27.48 -20.00
CA GLN A 134 -1.99 28.90 -20.39
C GLN A 134 -2.21 29.81 -19.18
N ALA A 135 -3.14 29.46 -18.28
CA ALA A 135 -3.41 30.27 -17.08
C ALA A 135 -2.17 30.41 -16.19
N ILE A 136 -1.39 29.32 -16.03
CA ILE A 136 -0.13 29.33 -15.26
C ILE A 136 0.94 30.17 -15.94
N ILE A 137 0.98 30.18 -17.26
CA ILE A 137 1.89 31.05 -18.02
C ILE A 137 1.55 32.54 -17.81
N ASP A 138 0.27 32.86 -17.77
CA ASP A 138 -0.22 34.22 -17.62
C ASP A 138 -0.12 34.74 -16.17
N ASP A 139 -0.36 33.83 -15.18
CA ASP A 139 -0.23 34.12 -13.74
C ASP A 139 0.31 32.87 -13.00
N PRO A 140 1.60 32.83 -12.63
CA PRO A 140 2.22 31.70 -11.94
C PRO A 140 2.01 31.72 -10.41
N SER A 141 1.11 32.54 -9.90
CA SER A 141 0.78 32.53 -8.47
C SER A 141 0.22 31.16 -8.04
N PRO A 142 0.53 30.68 -6.81
CA PRO A 142 -0.04 29.44 -6.32
C PRO A 142 -1.57 29.42 -6.40
N GLY A 143 -2.13 28.36 -6.97
CA GLY A 143 -3.58 28.18 -7.09
C GLY A 143 -4.23 27.65 -5.81
N PRO A 144 -5.58 27.59 -5.76
CA PRO A 144 -6.33 27.16 -4.57
C PRO A 144 -5.98 25.76 -4.05
N SER A 145 -5.40 24.89 -4.89
CA SER A 145 -4.94 23.55 -4.46
C SER A 145 -3.67 23.59 -3.59
N ILE A 146 -3.00 24.73 -3.52
CA ILE A 146 -1.79 24.96 -2.73
C ILE A 146 -2.10 25.85 -1.52
N GLU A 147 -3.07 26.77 -1.67
CA GLU A 147 -3.46 27.66 -0.59
C GLU A 147 -4.20 26.90 0.51
N GLY A 148 -3.77 27.08 1.76
CA GLY A 148 -4.53 26.62 2.92
C GLY A 148 -4.07 25.31 3.56
N GLU A 149 -2.91 24.77 3.22
CA GLU A 149 -2.31 23.70 4.03
C GLU A 149 -2.07 24.22 5.45
N ALA A 150 -2.79 23.65 6.42
CA ALA A 150 -2.61 24.00 7.83
C ALA A 150 -1.18 23.68 8.23
N ALA A 151 -0.48 24.65 8.83
CA ALA A 151 0.89 24.46 9.30
C ALA A 151 0.93 23.26 10.25
N PHE A 152 1.71 22.26 9.90
CA PHE A 152 1.94 21.09 10.75
C PHE A 152 2.53 21.51 12.10
N ARG A 153 1.94 21.00 13.19
CA ARG A 153 2.42 21.19 14.55
C ARG A 153 2.53 19.82 15.22
N PRO A 154 3.74 19.35 15.52
CA PRO A 154 3.92 18.08 16.21
C PRO A 154 3.20 18.08 17.56
N ALA A 155 2.67 16.93 17.96
CA ALA A 155 2.15 16.76 19.31
C ALA A 155 3.30 16.72 20.31
N SER A 156 3.07 17.25 21.51
CA SER A 156 4.05 17.24 22.60
C SER A 156 4.22 15.84 23.20
N ASP A 157 3.22 14.98 23.07
CA ASP A 157 3.16 13.64 23.64
C ASP A 157 2.75 12.63 22.57
N SER A 158 3.13 11.36 22.73
CA SER A 158 2.67 10.24 21.93
C SER A 158 1.24 9.80 22.29
N ALA A 159 0.75 10.11 23.48
CA ALA A 159 -0.62 9.80 23.88
C ALA A 159 -1.62 10.72 23.18
N ILE A 160 -2.60 10.16 22.48
CA ILE A 160 -3.72 10.92 21.94
C ILE A 160 -4.58 11.45 23.11
N ARG A 161 -4.77 12.77 23.15
CA ARG A 161 -5.61 13.38 24.19
C ARG A 161 -7.06 12.89 24.05
N PRO A 162 -7.79 12.61 25.15
CA PRO A 162 -9.14 12.05 25.11
C PRO A 162 -10.10 12.83 24.20
N VAL A 163 -10.05 14.16 24.19
CA VAL A 163 -10.90 14.98 23.30
C VAL A 163 -10.57 14.75 21.83
N LEU A 164 -9.32 14.58 21.47
CA LEU A 164 -8.91 14.29 20.09
C LEU A 164 -9.32 12.86 19.71
N LEU A 165 -9.12 11.89 20.61
CA LEU A 165 -9.54 10.50 20.38
C LEU A 165 -11.05 10.41 20.08
N THR A 166 -11.89 11.06 20.89
CA THR A 166 -13.35 11.11 20.63
C THR A 166 -13.69 11.76 19.28
N ARG A 167 -12.91 12.74 18.83
CA ARG A 167 -13.10 13.35 17.49
C ARG A 167 -12.73 12.39 16.37
N ILE A 168 -11.64 11.63 16.51
CA ILE A 168 -11.23 10.61 15.53
C ILE A 168 -12.30 9.50 15.45
N GLU A 169 -12.75 8.98 16.60
CA GLU A 169 -13.84 7.99 16.67
C GLU A 169 -15.12 8.52 16.00
N THR A 170 -15.47 9.79 16.28
CA THR A 170 -16.64 10.43 15.65
C THR A 170 -16.48 10.56 14.14
N LEU A 171 -15.27 10.85 13.66
CA LEU A 171 -14.96 10.93 12.22
C LEU A 171 -15.11 9.55 11.58
N TYR A 172 -14.50 8.53 12.16
CA TYR A 172 -14.62 7.14 11.73
C TYR A 172 -16.08 6.69 11.60
N GLU A 173 -16.92 6.98 12.64
CA GLU A 173 -18.34 6.69 12.64
C GLU A 173 -19.11 7.39 11.50
N LYS A 174 -18.77 8.64 11.21
CA LYS A 174 -19.42 9.43 10.17
C LYS A 174 -19.04 9.01 8.76
N GLN A 175 -17.91 8.36 8.59
CA GLN A 175 -17.41 7.92 7.29
C GLN A 175 -17.99 6.57 6.84
N TYR A 176 -18.64 5.84 7.74
CA TYR A 176 -19.34 4.61 7.36
C TYR A 176 -20.62 4.90 6.57
N ASP A 177 -20.74 4.33 5.39
CA ASP A 177 -21.89 4.48 4.49
C ASP A 177 -22.98 3.46 4.84
N LYS A 178 -23.83 3.80 5.80
CA LYS A 178 -24.85 2.89 6.32
C LYS A 178 -25.78 2.26 5.27
N PRO A 179 -26.24 2.98 4.21
CA PRO A 179 -27.10 2.38 3.18
C PRO A 179 -26.41 1.37 2.26
N ILE A 180 -25.11 1.56 2.01
CA ILE A 180 -24.38 0.85 0.95
C ILE A 180 -23.28 -0.08 1.51
N GLY A 181 -22.89 0.12 2.77
CA GLY A 181 -21.75 -0.55 3.37
C GLY A 181 -20.41 0.12 3.01
N GLY A 182 -19.39 -0.17 3.83
CA GLY A 182 -18.01 0.33 3.66
C GLY A 182 -17.80 1.77 4.07
N TRP A 183 -16.54 2.16 4.18
CA TRP A 183 -16.13 3.52 4.50
C TRP A 183 -15.87 4.32 3.23
N GLY A 184 -16.17 5.62 3.25
CA GLY A 184 -16.12 6.50 2.09
C GLY A 184 -17.43 6.55 1.28
N PHE A 185 -17.66 7.70 0.60
CA PHE A 185 -18.95 8.02 -0.06
C PHE A 185 -18.83 8.24 -1.58
N VAL A 186 -17.62 8.25 -2.13
CA VAL A 186 -17.40 8.53 -3.56
C VAL A 186 -17.12 7.23 -4.32
N HIS A 187 -16.12 6.52 -3.87
CA HIS A 187 -15.73 5.21 -4.38
C HIS A 187 -15.89 4.15 -3.31
N LYS A 188 -16.03 2.89 -3.70
CA LYS A 188 -16.04 1.75 -2.81
C LYS A 188 -14.81 0.88 -3.05
N TYR A 189 -14.08 0.62 -2.01
CA TYR A 189 -12.93 -0.28 -1.96
C TYR A 189 -12.82 -0.86 -0.55
N LEU A 190 -12.03 -1.90 -0.42
CA LEU A 190 -11.75 -2.49 0.87
C LEU A 190 -10.72 -1.63 1.62
N ASP A 191 -11.23 -0.76 2.51
CA ASP A 191 -10.40 0.03 3.42
C ASP A 191 -10.00 -0.84 4.61
N GLU A 192 -8.81 -1.45 4.52
CA GLU A 192 -8.35 -2.49 5.43
C GLU A 192 -8.30 -2.02 6.89
N GLU A 193 -7.81 -0.80 7.14
CA GLU A 193 -7.71 -0.28 8.50
C GLU A 193 -9.07 -0.09 9.15
N SER A 194 -10.06 0.41 8.38
CA SER A 194 -11.42 0.57 8.88
C SER A 194 -12.11 -0.76 9.15
N VAL A 195 -11.91 -1.75 8.29
CA VAL A 195 -12.45 -3.10 8.47
C VAL A 195 -11.78 -3.79 9.65
N GLU A 196 -10.45 -3.75 9.76
CA GLU A 196 -9.70 -4.33 10.88
C GLU A 196 -10.13 -3.70 12.22
N TYR A 197 -10.24 -2.36 12.28
CA TYR A 197 -10.72 -1.70 13.49
C TYR A 197 -12.13 -2.16 13.87
N ALA A 198 -13.04 -2.27 12.90
CA ALA A 198 -14.38 -2.78 13.14
C ALA A 198 -14.37 -4.25 13.60
N MET A 199 -13.57 -5.12 13.00
CA MET A 199 -13.42 -6.51 13.44
C MET A 199 -12.88 -6.59 14.87
N ARG A 200 -11.89 -5.77 15.21
CA ARG A 200 -11.30 -5.70 16.55
C ARG A 200 -12.34 -5.27 17.61
N GLN A 201 -13.09 -4.21 17.34
CA GLN A 201 -14.17 -3.76 18.23
C GLN A 201 -15.31 -4.79 18.32
N GLY A 202 -15.63 -5.46 17.20
CA GLY A 202 -16.58 -6.56 17.16
C GLY A 202 -16.19 -7.73 18.05
N GLY A 203 -14.90 -8.14 18.01
CA GLY A 203 -14.33 -9.17 18.88
C GLY A 203 -14.41 -8.81 20.37
N ARG A 204 -14.37 -7.53 20.68
CA ARG A 204 -14.57 -6.98 22.04
C ARG A 204 -16.04 -6.89 22.46
N GLY A 205 -16.98 -7.29 21.60
CA GLY A 205 -18.41 -7.36 21.90
C GLY A 205 -19.28 -6.24 21.35
N ASN A 206 -18.72 -5.35 20.53
CA ASN A 206 -19.50 -4.35 19.82
C ASN A 206 -20.19 -4.97 18.59
N ALA A 207 -21.45 -5.39 18.73
CA ALA A 207 -22.19 -6.07 17.68
C ALA A 207 -22.43 -5.20 16.44
N GLU A 208 -22.52 -3.88 16.58
CA GLU A 208 -22.68 -2.95 15.44
C GLU A 208 -21.41 -2.93 14.58
N TYR A 209 -20.23 -2.88 15.19
CA TYR A 209 -18.95 -2.92 14.46
C TYR A 209 -18.70 -4.30 13.82
N ALA A 210 -19.03 -5.39 14.53
CA ALA A 210 -18.97 -6.73 13.95
C ALA A 210 -19.83 -6.84 12.69
N LYS A 211 -21.06 -6.26 12.73
CA LYS A 211 -21.94 -6.23 11.57
C LYS A 211 -21.36 -5.38 10.43
N ARG A 212 -20.81 -4.20 10.71
CA ARG A 212 -20.22 -3.33 9.68
C ARG A 212 -19.05 -3.99 8.97
N ALA A 213 -18.19 -4.66 9.71
CA ALA A 213 -17.09 -5.41 9.11
C ALA A 213 -17.61 -6.53 8.20
N ALA A 214 -18.57 -7.33 8.69
CA ALA A 214 -19.14 -8.43 7.92
C ALA A 214 -19.88 -7.94 6.66
N ASP A 215 -20.71 -6.90 6.77
CA ASP A 215 -21.41 -6.30 5.63
C ASP A 215 -20.41 -5.78 4.59
N THR A 216 -19.37 -5.06 5.04
CA THR A 216 -18.35 -4.50 4.12
C THR A 216 -17.58 -5.59 3.39
N LEU A 217 -17.14 -6.64 4.09
CA LEU A 217 -16.44 -7.78 3.48
C LEU A 217 -17.34 -8.53 2.50
N HIS A 218 -18.62 -8.74 2.86
CA HIS A 218 -19.60 -9.33 1.94
C HIS A 218 -19.77 -8.48 0.68
N ASP A 219 -20.02 -7.18 0.82
CA ASP A 219 -20.21 -6.28 -0.32
C ASP A 219 -18.95 -6.16 -1.18
N ALA A 220 -17.76 -6.18 -0.58
CA ALA A 220 -16.48 -6.15 -1.28
C ALA A 220 -16.22 -7.42 -2.13
N THR A 221 -16.96 -8.52 -1.90
CA THR A 221 -16.88 -9.69 -2.80
C THR A 221 -17.30 -9.37 -4.24
N ASN A 222 -18.09 -8.30 -4.45
CA ASN A 222 -18.42 -7.82 -5.81
C ASN A 222 -17.21 -7.29 -6.58
N LEU A 223 -16.11 -6.96 -5.88
CA LEU A 223 -14.84 -6.60 -6.49
C LEU A 223 -13.94 -7.81 -6.79
N LEU A 224 -14.33 -9.03 -6.40
CA LEU A 224 -13.57 -10.22 -6.78
C LEU A 224 -13.87 -10.60 -8.23
N ASP A 225 -12.81 -10.84 -9.02
CA ASP A 225 -12.97 -11.35 -10.37
C ASP A 225 -13.55 -12.77 -10.33
N PRO A 226 -14.76 -12.99 -10.87
CA PRO A 226 -15.42 -14.28 -10.80
C PRO A 226 -14.76 -15.37 -11.66
N VAL A 227 -13.81 -15.00 -12.54
CA VAL A 227 -13.19 -15.92 -13.51
C VAL A 227 -11.77 -16.30 -13.09
N TRP A 228 -10.92 -15.31 -12.79
CA TRP A 228 -9.52 -15.54 -12.43
C TRP A 228 -9.22 -15.37 -10.95
N GLY A 229 -10.19 -14.87 -10.19
CA GLY A 229 -9.98 -14.45 -8.81
C GLY A 229 -9.20 -13.14 -8.68
N GLY A 230 -8.82 -12.84 -7.47
CA GLY A 230 -8.20 -11.56 -7.14
C GLY A 230 -9.19 -10.40 -7.07
N MET A 231 -8.82 -9.34 -6.38
CA MET A 231 -9.65 -8.17 -6.16
C MET A 231 -9.30 -7.06 -7.13
N TYR A 232 -10.30 -6.48 -7.77
CA TYR A 232 -10.20 -5.25 -8.55
C TYR A 232 -9.94 -4.05 -7.63
N GLN A 233 -9.45 -2.96 -8.21
CA GLN A 233 -8.94 -1.83 -7.44
C GLN A 233 -10.02 -1.15 -6.58
N TYR A 234 -11.10 -0.70 -7.18
CA TYR A 234 -12.22 -0.04 -6.51
C TYR A 234 -13.45 -0.03 -7.42
N SER A 235 -14.60 0.40 -6.88
CA SER A 235 -15.82 0.65 -7.65
C SER A 235 -16.20 2.12 -7.61
N VAL A 236 -16.69 2.66 -8.72
CA VAL A 236 -17.16 4.04 -8.84
C VAL A 236 -18.63 4.20 -8.42
N GLY A 237 -19.11 5.44 -8.34
CA GLY A 237 -20.54 5.72 -8.21
C GLY A 237 -21.15 5.40 -6.85
N ARG A 238 -20.35 5.25 -5.79
CA ARG A 238 -20.82 4.93 -4.43
C ARG A 238 -21.55 3.58 -4.32
N HIS A 239 -21.20 2.62 -5.17
CA HIS A 239 -21.70 1.23 -5.06
C HIS A 239 -20.58 0.24 -5.42
N TRP A 240 -20.79 -1.06 -5.16
CA TRP A 240 -19.75 -2.07 -5.26
C TRP A 240 -19.69 -2.80 -6.62
N THR A 241 -20.47 -2.37 -7.64
CA THR A 241 -20.75 -3.17 -8.84
C THR A 241 -20.22 -2.57 -10.15
N GLU A 242 -19.47 -1.47 -10.11
CA GLU A 242 -18.82 -0.87 -11.29
C GLU A 242 -17.30 -0.79 -11.06
N PRO A 243 -16.60 -1.94 -11.13
CA PRO A 243 -15.19 -1.98 -10.77
C PRO A 243 -14.29 -1.33 -11.82
N HIS A 244 -13.22 -0.70 -11.34
CA HIS A 244 -11.98 -0.50 -12.05
C HIS A 244 -11.16 -1.78 -11.99
N TYR A 245 -10.79 -2.31 -13.15
CA TYR A 245 -10.35 -3.70 -13.32
C TYR A 245 -8.85 -3.92 -13.03
N GLU A 246 -8.11 -2.90 -12.67
CA GLU A 246 -6.71 -3.00 -12.24
C GLU A 246 -6.60 -3.92 -11.03
N LYS A 247 -5.52 -4.73 -10.98
CA LYS A 247 -5.25 -5.62 -9.85
C LYS A 247 -3.83 -5.40 -9.34
N LEU A 248 -3.72 -4.64 -8.26
CA LEU A 248 -2.46 -4.28 -7.61
C LEU A 248 -2.14 -5.29 -6.52
N ILE A 249 -0.86 -5.63 -6.38
CA ILE A 249 -0.40 -6.57 -5.35
C ILE A 249 -0.72 -6.07 -3.92
N SER A 250 -0.67 -4.75 -3.67
CA SER A 250 -1.06 -4.14 -2.40
C SER A 250 -2.50 -4.46 -2.03
N ILE A 251 -3.44 -4.31 -2.99
CA ILE A 251 -4.85 -4.61 -2.79
C ILE A 251 -5.07 -6.11 -2.59
N GLN A 252 -4.31 -6.96 -3.32
CA GLN A 252 -4.37 -8.41 -3.11
C GLN A 252 -3.88 -8.78 -1.70
N ALA A 253 -2.79 -8.18 -1.22
CA ALA A 253 -2.25 -8.43 0.11
C ALA A 253 -3.26 -8.03 1.19
N ASN A 254 -3.84 -6.82 1.09
CA ASN A 254 -4.85 -6.33 2.03
C ASN A 254 -6.10 -7.22 2.03
N ALA A 255 -6.64 -7.55 0.85
CA ALA A 255 -7.81 -8.42 0.74
C ALA A 255 -7.54 -9.83 1.30
N LEU A 256 -6.39 -10.43 0.98
CA LEU A 256 -6.01 -11.74 1.50
C LEU A 256 -5.93 -11.73 3.03
N ARG A 257 -5.33 -10.69 3.61
CA ARG A 257 -5.21 -10.49 5.04
C ARG A 257 -6.58 -10.33 5.70
N GLU A 258 -7.41 -9.39 5.22
CA GLU A 258 -8.69 -9.07 5.87
C GLU A 258 -9.67 -10.25 5.82
N TYR A 259 -9.81 -10.95 4.69
CA TYR A 259 -10.63 -12.16 4.62
C TYR A 259 -10.07 -13.31 5.47
N SER A 260 -8.75 -13.42 5.60
CA SER A 260 -8.13 -14.42 6.48
C SER A 260 -8.42 -14.14 7.96
N LEU A 261 -8.29 -12.90 8.41
CA LEU A 261 -8.62 -12.48 9.77
C LEU A 261 -10.11 -12.65 10.07
N ALA A 262 -10.98 -12.27 9.13
CA ALA A 262 -12.42 -12.44 9.25
C ALA A 262 -12.79 -13.94 9.38
N PHE A 263 -12.23 -14.79 8.53
CA PHE A 263 -12.42 -16.25 8.65
C PHE A 263 -11.88 -16.79 9.96
N ALA A 264 -10.72 -16.37 10.41
CA ALA A 264 -10.17 -16.79 11.71
C ALA A 264 -11.11 -16.40 12.86
N GLN A 265 -11.74 -15.22 12.79
CA GLN A 265 -12.66 -14.74 13.82
C GLN A 265 -14.04 -15.40 13.77
N THR A 266 -14.65 -15.53 12.58
CA THR A 266 -16.07 -15.90 12.40
C THR A 266 -16.28 -17.34 11.95
N GLN A 267 -15.30 -17.95 11.27
CA GLN A 267 -15.40 -19.23 10.54
C GLN A 267 -16.40 -19.18 9.36
N SER A 268 -16.62 -17.99 8.79
CA SER A 268 -17.46 -17.83 7.61
C SER A 268 -16.84 -18.52 6.39
N PRO A 269 -17.53 -19.48 5.74
CA PRO A 269 -17.02 -20.12 4.52
C PRO A 269 -16.88 -19.13 3.34
N GLU A 270 -17.62 -18.03 3.36
CA GLU A 270 -17.56 -16.97 2.36
C GLU A 270 -16.21 -16.25 2.44
N ASP A 271 -15.79 -15.88 3.66
CA ASP A 271 -14.50 -15.22 3.87
C ASP A 271 -13.33 -16.11 3.44
N LEU A 272 -13.37 -17.40 3.78
CA LEU A 272 -12.35 -18.35 3.34
C LEU A 272 -12.30 -18.44 1.81
N LYS A 273 -13.46 -18.57 1.15
CA LYS A 273 -13.53 -18.64 -0.31
C LYS A 273 -13.00 -17.37 -0.99
N ALA A 274 -13.25 -16.19 -0.40
CA ALA A 274 -12.70 -14.94 -0.89
C ALA A 274 -11.16 -14.92 -0.76
N ALA A 275 -10.62 -15.31 0.39
CA ALA A 275 -9.18 -15.45 0.59
C ALA A 275 -8.55 -16.45 -0.39
N GLU A 276 -9.16 -17.63 -0.59
CA GLU A 276 -8.72 -18.63 -1.58
C GLU A 276 -8.71 -18.08 -3.00
N SER A 277 -9.72 -17.28 -3.36
CA SER A 277 -9.82 -16.63 -4.67
C SER A 277 -8.67 -15.64 -4.90
N VAL A 278 -8.34 -14.82 -3.90
CA VAL A 278 -7.23 -13.87 -3.97
C VAL A 278 -5.88 -14.61 -4.02
N HIS A 279 -5.66 -15.58 -3.14
CA HIS A 279 -4.43 -16.40 -3.13
C HIS A 279 -4.21 -17.13 -4.45
N GLY A 280 -5.27 -17.72 -5.01
CA GLY A 280 -5.23 -18.41 -6.31
C GLY A 280 -4.83 -17.47 -7.45
N TYR A 281 -5.40 -16.27 -7.49
CA TYR A 281 -5.03 -15.25 -8.48
C TYR A 281 -3.56 -14.83 -8.37
N VAL A 282 -3.11 -14.46 -7.17
CA VAL A 282 -1.72 -14.04 -6.94
C VAL A 282 -0.75 -15.14 -7.38
N THR A 283 -1.02 -16.39 -7.01
CA THR A 283 -0.17 -17.53 -7.38
C THR A 283 -0.11 -17.76 -8.89
N ASN A 284 -1.22 -17.56 -9.62
CA ASN A 284 -1.31 -17.88 -11.05
C ASN A 284 -0.88 -16.73 -11.96
N PHE A 285 -1.01 -15.46 -11.51
CA PHE A 285 -0.79 -14.28 -12.38
C PHE A 285 0.29 -13.32 -11.88
N LEU A 286 0.45 -13.16 -10.56
CA LEU A 286 1.39 -12.20 -10.00
C LEU A 286 2.61 -12.84 -9.33
N MET A 287 2.79 -14.15 -9.39
CA MET A 287 3.99 -14.81 -8.83
C MET A 287 4.96 -15.22 -9.94
N ALA A 288 6.22 -14.83 -9.81
CA ALA A 288 7.30 -15.28 -10.68
C ALA A 288 7.54 -16.79 -10.49
N PRO A 289 7.30 -17.66 -11.50
CA PRO A 289 7.29 -19.11 -11.30
C PRO A 289 8.62 -19.69 -10.80
N SER A 290 9.75 -19.15 -11.25
CA SER A 290 11.10 -19.65 -10.89
C SER A 290 11.61 -19.06 -9.58
N ALA A 291 11.38 -17.78 -9.33
CA ALA A 291 11.89 -17.06 -8.17
C ALA A 291 10.94 -17.17 -6.95
N GLY A 292 9.64 -17.28 -7.19
CA GLY A 292 8.62 -17.35 -6.13
C GLY A 292 8.38 -16.01 -5.43
N VAL A 293 8.75 -14.90 -6.07
CA VAL A 293 8.48 -13.53 -5.66
C VAL A 293 7.27 -12.98 -6.40
N PHE A 294 6.76 -11.85 -5.98
CA PHE A 294 5.52 -11.28 -6.48
C PHE A 294 5.79 -10.05 -7.34
N PHE A 295 5.07 -9.99 -8.46
CA PHE A 295 4.98 -8.87 -9.38
C PHE A 295 4.05 -7.77 -8.83
N VAL A 296 4.18 -6.56 -9.37
CA VAL A 296 3.53 -5.35 -8.80
C VAL A 296 2.04 -5.32 -9.10
N SER A 297 1.63 -5.56 -10.36
CA SER A 297 0.24 -5.34 -10.77
C SER A 297 -0.11 -6.04 -12.08
N GLN A 298 -1.42 -6.12 -12.35
CA GLN A 298 -1.97 -6.39 -13.66
C GLN A 298 -2.84 -5.21 -14.10
N ASP A 299 -2.61 -4.79 -15.35
CA ASP A 299 -3.31 -3.71 -16.01
C ASP A 299 -4.81 -4.03 -16.22
N ALA A 300 -5.65 -2.99 -16.29
CA ALA A 300 -7.03 -3.10 -16.73
C ALA A 300 -7.14 -3.19 -18.26
N ASP A 301 -6.19 -2.60 -18.99
CA ASP A 301 -6.23 -2.45 -20.42
C ASP A 301 -5.60 -3.65 -21.14
N LEU A 302 -6.32 -4.20 -22.12
CA LEU A 302 -5.71 -5.12 -23.09
C LEU A 302 -4.90 -4.35 -24.14
N HIS A 303 -5.35 -3.13 -24.44
CA HIS A 303 -4.68 -2.15 -25.30
C HIS A 303 -4.79 -0.78 -24.62
N ASP A 304 -3.67 -0.13 -24.40
CA ASP A 304 -3.55 1.10 -23.64
C ASP A 304 -4.65 2.14 -24.00
N GLY A 305 -5.37 2.62 -23.00
CA GLY A 305 -6.41 3.63 -23.12
C GLY A 305 -7.75 3.16 -23.74
N GLN A 306 -7.95 1.85 -23.93
CA GLN A 306 -9.21 1.29 -24.44
C GLN A 306 -10.00 0.62 -23.32
N GLU A 307 -11.25 1.07 -23.13
CA GLU A 307 -12.15 0.44 -22.16
C GLU A 307 -12.40 -1.03 -22.50
N ASN A 308 -12.32 -1.90 -21.49
CA ASN A 308 -12.38 -3.35 -21.63
C ASN A 308 -13.45 -4.03 -20.78
N GLU A 309 -14.52 -3.36 -20.38
CA GLU A 309 -15.59 -3.98 -19.57
C GLU A 309 -16.13 -5.28 -20.21
N ALA A 310 -16.28 -5.30 -21.54
CA ALA A 310 -16.74 -6.48 -22.26
C ALA A 310 -15.77 -7.67 -22.12
N TYR A 311 -14.46 -7.42 -22.06
CA TYR A 311 -13.44 -8.44 -21.86
C TYR A 311 -13.59 -9.10 -20.49
N PHE A 312 -13.77 -8.31 -19.41
CA PHE A 312 -13.89 -8.85 -18.06
C PHE A 312 -15.18 -9.64 -17.82
N LYS A 313 -16.18 -9.52 -18.71
CA LYS A 313 -17.40 -10.36 -18.72
C LYS A 313 -17.21 -11.72 -19.39
N LEU A 314 -16.09 -11.95 -20.10
CA LEU A 314 -15.80 -13.21 -20.76
C LEU A 314 -15.39 -14.29 -19.76
N ALA A 315 -15.67 -15.55 -20.10
CA ALA A 315 -15.10 -16.72 -19.44
C ALA A 315 -13.58 -16.86 -19.76
N ASP A 316 -12.86 -17.68 -19.00
CA ASP A 316 -11.40 -17.87 -19.10
C ASP A 316 -10.91 -18.10 -20.55
N ALA A 317 -11.56 -19.00 -21.29
CA ALA A 317 -11.18 -19.29 -22.68
C ALA A 317 -11.26 -18.05 -23.58
N GLY A 318 -12.33 -17.25 -23.46
CA GLY A 318 -12.51 -16.04 -24.26
C GLY A 318 -11.51 -14.94 -23.89
N ARG A 319 -11.17 -14.80 -22.60
CA ARG A 319 -10.12 -13.86 -22.18
C ARG A 319 -8.75 -14.26 -22.73
N ARG A 320 -8.39 -15.54 -22.65
CA ARG A 320 -7.09 -16.05 -23.16
C ARG A 320 -6.98 -15.96 -24.68
N GLU A 321 -8.10 -16.11 -25.40
CA GLU A 321 -8.14 -15.94 -26.86
C GLU A 321 -7.84 -14.50 -27.28
N GLN A 322 -8.33 -13.50 -26.52
CA GLN A 322 -8.06 -12.08 -26.79
C GLN A 322 -6.68 -11.63 -26.28
N GLY A 323 -6.11 -12.35 -25.33
CA GLY A 323 -4.86 -12.02 -24.65
C GLY A 323 -5.05 -11.80 -23.14
N ILE A 324 -3.96 -11.57 -22.45
CA ILE A 324 -3.93 -11.27 -21.01
C ILE A 324 -3.43 -9.82 -20.85
N PRO A 325 -4.16 -8.95 -20.10
CA PRO A 325 -3.67 -7.62 -19.80
C PRO A 325 -2.27 -7.65 -19.23
N ARG A 326 -1.48 -6.64 -19.53
CA ARG A 326 -0.07 -6.55 -19.14
C ARG A 326 0.11 -6.74 -17.64
N VAL A 327 1.10 -7.55 -17.26
CA VAL A 327 1.56 -7.67 -15.89
C VAL A 327 2.83 -6.84 -15.75
N ASP A 328 2.86 -5.94 -14.78
CA ASP A 328 4.10 -5.27 -14.40
C ASP A 328 4.95 -6.22 -13.57
N THR A 329 6.06 -6.65 -14.17
CA THR A 329 6.93 -7.69 -13.62
C THR A 329 8.07 -7.15 -12.75
N HIS A 330 8.05 -5.87 -12.35
CA HIS A 330 8.96 -5.38 -11.33
C HIS A 330 8.77 -6.14 -10.01
N VAL A 331 9.86 -6.23 -9.24
CA VAL A 331 9.88 -6.95 -7.97
C VAL A 331 10.40 -5.99 -6.90
N TYR A 332 9.49 -5.30 -6.26
CA TYR A 332 9.80 -4.35 -5.19
C TYR A 332 9.78 -5.03 -3.82
N ALA A 333 10.68 -4.61 -2.93
CA ALA A 333 10.80 -5.21 -1.60
C ALA A 333 9.56 -4.91 -0.73
N ARG A 334 9.00 -3.70 -0.84
CA ARG A 334 7.80 -3.27 -0.11
C ARG A 334 6.60 -4.15 -0.44
N GLU A 335 6.30 -4.31 -1.71
CA GLU A 335 5.16 -5.07 -2.22
C GLU A 335 5.28 -6.57 -1.86
N ASN A 336 6.49 -7.10 -1.96
CA ASN A 336 6.77 -8.46 -1.52
C ASN A 336 6.62 -8.62 -0.01
N GLY A 337 7.06 -7.65 0.78
CA GLY A 337 6.89 -7.64 2.23
C GLY A 337 5.42 -7.71 2.65
N TRP A 338 4.56 -6.92 2.03
CA TRP A 338 3.11 -6.95 2.27
C TRP A 338 2.49 -8.30 1.93
N MET A 339 2.84 -8.86 0.76
CA MET A 339 2.29 -10.16 0.37
C MET A 339 2.82 -11.30 1.24
N ILE A 340 4.08 -11.27 1.68
CA ILE A 340 4.63 -12.26 2.62
C ILE A 340 3.85 -12.24 3.94
N ALA A 341 3.58 -11.07 4.51
CA ALA A 341 2.79 -10.95 5.73
C ALA A 341 1.37 -11.48 5.54
N ALA A 342 0.69 -11.10 4.45
CA ALA A 342 -0.66 -11.59 4.14
C ALA A 342 -0.73 -13.12 3.94
N LEU A 343 0.29 -13.72 3.32
CA LEU A 343 0.40 -15.18 3.19
C LEU A 343 0.59 -15.88 4.54
N CYS A 344 1.27 -15.24 5.49
CA CYS A 344 1.38 -15.77 6.87
C CYS A 344 0.02 -15.73 7.56
N ASP A 345 -0.77 -14.66 7.41
CA ASP A 345 -2.11 -14.57 7.97
C ASP A 345 -3.06 -15.60 7.31
N TYR A 346 -2.97 -15.77 6.00
CA TYR A 346 -3.74 -16.79 5.28
C TYR A 346 -3.36 -18.22 5.72
N TYR A 347 -2.06 -18.52 5.88
CA TYR A 347 -1.62 -19.79 6.45
C TYR A 347 -2.16 -19.98 7.87
N ALA A 348 -2.06 -18.98 8.71
CA ALA A 348 -2.57 -19.03 10.09
C ALA A 348 -4.06 -19.38 10.13
N ALA A 349 -4.87 -18.74 9.28
CA ALA A 349 -6.31 -18.93 9.23
C ALA A 349 -6.73 -20.25 8.57
N SER A 350 -6.18 -20.58 7.40
CA SER A 350 -6.58 -21.74 6.58
C SER A 350 -5.84 -23.03 6.92
N GLY A 351 -4.58 -22.93 7.35
CA GLY A 351 -3.66 -24.07 7.50
C GLY A 351 -3.02 -24.51 6.17
N ASP A 352 -3.13 -23.70 5.09
CA ASP A 352 -2.52 -24.02 3.79
C ASP A 352 -1.00 -23.87 3.82
N GLY A 353 -0.29 -24.99 3.97
CA GLY A 353 1.18 -25.00 3.99
C GLY A 353 1.84 -24.49 2.72
N SER A 354 1.13 -24.43 1.58
CA SER A 354 1.68 -23.87 0.35
C SER A 354 1.89 -22.37 0.46
N ALA A 355 1.01 -21.66 1.16
CA ALA A 355 1.12 -20.22 1.40
C ALA A 355 2.35 -19.90 2.26
N LEU A 356 2.58 -20.64 3.35
CA LEU A 356 3.79 -20.47 4.16
C LEU A 356 5.07 -20.72 3.34
N ALA A 357 5.07 -21.79 2.53
CA ALA A 357 6.22 -22.08 1.66
C ALA A 357 6.46 -21.00 0.60
N GLN A 358 5.40 -20.34 0.09
CA GLN A 358 5.51 -19.18 -0.81
C GLN A 358 6.10 -17.98 -0.06
N ALA A 359 5.58 -17.65 1.12
CA ALA A 359 6.07 -16.55 1.96
C ALA A 359 7.58 -16.70 2.27
N GLN A 360 8.00 -17.89 2.70
CA GLN A 360 9.40 -18.18 3.02
C GLN A 360 10.32 -18.07 1.79
N ARG A 361 9.87 -18.55 0.62
CA ARG A 361 10.66 -18.43 -0.62
C ARG A 361 10.82 -16.99 -1.05
N ALA A 362 9.74 -16.21 -1.03
CA ALA A 362 9.78 -14.80 -1.37
C ALA A 362 10.70 -14.01 -0.42
N ALA A 363 10.57 -14.23 0.89
CA ALA A 363 11.44 -13.60 1.89
C ALA A 363 12.93 -13.93 1.65
N ALA A 364 13.25 -15.21 1.42
CA ALA A 364 14.61 -15.63 1.14
C ALA A 364 15.19 -14.97 -0.13
N TRP A 365 14.38 -14.86 -1.19
CA TRP A 365 14.80 -14.20 -2.43
C TRP A 365 15.05 -12.70 -2.21
N ILE A 366 14.15 -11.99 -1.53
CA ILE A 366 14.30 -10.55 -1.24
C ILE A 366 15.55 -10.32 -0.38
N VAL A 367 15.81 -11.16 0.62
CA VAL A 367 17.05 -11.08 1.41
C VAL A 367 18.30 -11.19 0.54
N VAL A 368 18.33 -12.10 -0.42
CA VAL A 368 19.50 -12.29 -1.29
C VAL A 368 19.70 -11.13 -2.27
N HIS A 369 18.60 -10.55 -2.81
CA HIS A 369 18.68 -9.63 -3.94
C HIS A 369 18.47 -8.15 -3.59
N ARG A 370 17.82 -7.86 -2.44
CA ARG A 370 17.41 -6.49 -2.07
C ARG A 370 18.04 -5.98 -0.76
N SER A 371 18.70 -6.84 0.04
CA SER A 371 19.26 -6.41 1.33
C SER A 371 20.29 -5.30 1.20
N LEU A 372 20.25 -4.38 2.16
CA LEU A 372 21.26 -3.36 2.42
C LEU A 372 22.00 -3.66 3.73
N PRO A 373 23.25 -3.21 3.89
CA PRO A 373 23.95 -3.31 5.17
C PRO A 373 23.14 -2.68 6.31
N GLY A 374 23.07 -3.35 7.44
CA GLY A 374 22.38 -2.85 8.64
C GLY A 374 20.89 -3.23 8.74
N GLY A 375 20.35 -4.02 7.82
CA GLY A 375 18.98 -4.54 7.89
C GLY A 375 17.94 -3.77 7.08
N GLY A 376 18.38 -2.85 6.21
CA GLY A 376 17.53 -2.18 5.23
C GLY A 376 17.36 -2.98 3.95
N PHE A 377 16.48 -2.48 3.07
CA PHE A 377 16.21 -3.10 1.77
C PHE A 377 16.15 -2.03 0.68
N ARG A 378 16.62 -2.38 -0.52
CA ARG A 378 16.38 -1.61 -1.73
C ARG A 378 14.99 -1.90 -2.25
N HIS A 379 14.38 -0.90 -2.86
CA HIS A 379 13.07 -1.05 -3.50
C HIS A 379 13.18 -1.97 -4.72
N ASP A 380 14.08 -1.61 -5.65
CA ASP A 380 14.35 -2.36 -6.88
C ASP A 380 15.86 -2.70 -7.01
N ASP A 381 16.29 -3.09 -8.19
CA ASP A 381 17.70 -3.30 -8.53
C ASP A 381 18.52 -2.00 -8.39
N VAL A 382 17.92 -0.87 -8.75
CA VAL A 382 18.50 0.47 -8.64
C VAL A 382 17.45 1.47 -8.17
N ASP A 383 17.62 2.03 -6.98
CA ASP A 383 16.72 3.04 -6.44
C ASP A 383 17.17 4.44 -6.86
N ALA A 384 16.25 5.23 -7.42
CA ALA A 384 16.56 6.57 -7.90
C ALA A 384 16.76 7.59 -6.75
N ALA A 385 16.11 7.39 -5.60
CA ALA A 385 16.18 8.28 -4.43
C ALA A 385 16.20 7.52 -3.09
N GLY A 386 16.17 6.18 -3.14
CA GLY A 386 16.17 5.32 -1.95
C GLY A 386 17.47 5.38 -1.14
N PRO A 387 17.54 4.62 -0.05
CA PRO A 387 16.51 3.67 0.39
C PRO A 387 15.22 4.35 0.85
N TYR A 388 14.10 3.62 0.75
CA TYR A 388 12.79 4.07 1.20
C TYR A 388 12.39 3.40 2.52
N LEU A 389 11.64 4.13 3.35
CA LEU A 389 11.09 3.64 4.62
C LEU A 389 10.24 2.40 4.41
N GLY A 390 9.32 2.47 3.43
CA GLY A 390 8.34 1.44 3.14
C GLY A 390 8.93 0.06 2.91
N ASP A 391 10.11 -0.04 2.27
CA ASP A 391 10.78 -1.33 2.01
C ASP A 391 11.27 -2.01 3.29
N ALA A 392 11.97 -1.25 4.14
CA ALA A 392 12.45 -1.78 5.42
C ALA A 392 11.29 -2.10 6.37
N LEU A 393 10.23 -1.29 6.33
CA LEU A 393 9.04 -1.46 7.15
C LEU A 393 8.26 -2.73 6.74
N ALA A 394 7.92 -2.87 5.46
CA ALA A 394 7.17 -4.01 4.96
C ALA A 394 7.92 -5.34 5.16
N MET A 395 9.24 -5.34 4.90
CA MET A 395 10.06 -6.53 5.18
C MET A 395 10.20 -6.81 6.68
N GLY A 396 10.27 -5.78 7.52
CA GLY A 396 10.24 -5.94 8.97
C GLY A 396 8.95 -6.58 9.46
N GLN A 397 7.80 -6.13 8.95
CA GLN A 397 6.48 -6.73 9.20
C GLN A 397 6.40 -8.17 8.69
N ALA A 398 6.92 -8.45 7.49
CA ALA A 398 6.98 -9.79 6.92
C ALA A 398 7.77 -10.77 7.80
N PHE A 399 8.93 -10.37 8.30
CA PHE A 399 9.73 -11.19 9.21
C PHE A 399 9.03 -11.40 10.55
N LEU A 400 8.36 -10.38 11.10
CA LEU A 400 7.59 -10.55 12.32
C LEU A 400 6.40 -11.50 12.12
N ALA A 401 5.72 -11.43 10.98
CA ALA A 401 4.67 -12.37 10.61
C ALA A 401 5.18 -13.81 10.45
N LEU A 402 6.33 -14.00 9.78
CA LEU A 402 7.00 -15.30 9.69
C LEU A 402 7.36 -15.85 11.07
N TYR A 403 7.93 -15.01 11.96
CA TYR A 403 8.21 -15.40 13.33
C TYR A 403 6.95 -15.86 14.06
N ASN A 404 5.85 -15.13 13.96
CA ASN A 404 4.59 -15.47 14.63
C ASN A 404 4.04 -16.84 14.20
N VAL A 405 4.20 -17.21 12.92
CA VAL A 405 3.65 -18.48 12.42
C VAL A 405 4.63 -19.65 12.51
N THR A 406 5.95 -19.41 12.59
CA THR A 406 6.98 -20.46 12.63
C THR A 406 7.68 -20.61 13.98
N GLY A 407 7.77 -19.52 14.75
CA GLY A 407 8.61 -19.43 15.94
C GLY A 407 10.11 -19.28 15.63
N ASP A 408 10.51 -19.07 14.37
CA ASP A 408 11.92 -18.93 13.99
C ASP A 408 12.49 -17.59 14.48
N ARG A 409 13.44 -17.67 15.40
CA ARG A 409 14.12 -16.48 15.96
C ARG A 409 15.04 -15.77 14.98
N GLY A 410 15.40 -16.40 13.86
CA GLY A 410 16.08 -15.76 12.77
C GLY A 410 15.23 -14.64 12.17
N ASP A 411 13.94 -14.91 11.98
CA ASP A 411 12.98 -13.93 11.48
C ASP A 411 12.76 -12.79 12.49
N LEU A 412 12.64 -13.08 13.79
CA LEU A 412 12.56 -12.03 14.82
C LEU A 412 13.80 -11.13 14.84
N LYS A 413 15.00 -11.68 14.64
CA LYS A 413 16.23 -10.88 14.52
C LYS A 413 16.25 -10.04 13.25
N ALA A 414 15.74 -10.56 12.15
CA ALA A 414 15.63 -9.81 10.89
C ALA A 414 14.64 -8.64 11.03
N ALA A 415 13.48 -8.87 11.66
CA ALA A 415 12.52 -7.81 12.00
C ALA A 415 13.15 -6.72 12.89
N ALA A 416 13.91 -7.13 13.92
CA ALA A 416 14.63 -6.20 14.80
C ALA A 416 15.70 -5.38 14.05
N ALA A 417 16.41 -5.99 13.10
CA ALA A 417 17.40 -5.29 12.27
C ALA A 417 16.73 -4.26 11.35
N ALA A 418 15.59 -4.60 10.72
CA ALA A 418 14.83 -3.67 9.91
C ALA A 418 14.33 -2.46 10.73
N ALA A 419 13.78 -2.69 11.93
CA ALA A 419 13.36 -1.61 12.83
C ALA A 419 14.52 -0.70 13.26
N GLN A 420 15.71 -1.26 13.51
CA GLN A 420 16.90 -0.48 13.82
C GLN A 420 17.37 0.35 12.62
N TYR A 421 17.34 -0.23 11.43
CA TYR A 421 17.65 0.49 10.20
C TYR A 421 16.71 1.67 9.99
N ILE A 422 15.40 1.48 10.18
CA ILE A 422 14.40 2.56 10.12
C ILE A 422 14.74 3.67 11.10
N ALA A 423 14.98 3.34 12.36
CA ALA A 423 15.31 4.33 13.39
C ALA A 423 16.61 5.09 13.10
N ALA A 424 17.58 4.48 12.43
CA ALA A 424 18.86 5.12 12.09
C ALA A 424 18.79 6.02 10.85
N HIS A 425 17.91 5.72 9.88
CA HIS A 425 17.96 6.31 8.55
C HIS A 425 16.77 7.22 8.22
N PHE A 426 15.61 7.05 8.86
CA PHE A 426 14.38 7.77 8.54
C PHE A 426 13.80 8.56 9.70
N ALA A 427 14.50 8.60 10.84
CA ALA A 427 14.05 9.34 12.01
C ALA A 427 13.85 10.82 11.70
N PRO A 428 12.83 11.47 12.30
CA PRO A 428 12.56 12.88 12.07
C PRO A 428 13.71 13.77 12.59
N THR A 429 13.99 14.85 11.88
CA THR A 429 14.95 15.87 12.32
C THR A 429 14.43 16.75 13.46
N VAL A 430 13.11 16.80 13.63
CA VAL A 430 12.40 17.51 14.69
C VAL A 430 11.52 16.50 15.44
N ALA A 431 11.59 16.48 16.75
CA ALA A 431 10.78 15.57 17.57
C ALA A 431 9.27 15.67 17.21
N GLY A 432 8.64 14.52 16.95
CA GLY A 432 7.25 14.44 16.51
C GLY A 432 7.03 14.86 15.05
N GLY A 433 8.09 15.04 14.26
CA GLY A 433 8.00 15.41 12.85
C GLY A 433 7.55 14.27 11.91
N GLY A 434 7.47 13.03 12.42
CA GLY A 434 7.19 11.82 11.64
C GLY A 434 8.41 11.24 10.94
N PHE A 435 8.45 9.93 10.79
CA PHE A 435 9.47 9.26 10.01
C PHE A 435 9.25 9.54 8.53
N VAL A 436 10.32 9.94 7.83
CA VAL A 436 10.24 10.36 6.42
C VAL A 436 10.31 9.16 5.48
N THR A 437 9.65 9.25 4.33
CA THR A 437 9.53 8.15 3.36
C THR A 437 10.86 7.75 2.71
N ALA A 438 11.82 8.70 2.57
CA ALA A 438 13.11 8.42 1.92
C ALA A 438 14.24 9.19 2.58
N GLN A 439 15.49 8.76 2.33
CA GLN A 439 16.67 9.57 2.68
C GLN A 439 16.78 10.78 1.75
N THR A 440 16.98 11.96 2.32
CA THR A 440 17.12 13.19 1.55
C THR A 440 18.59 13.48 1.26
N PRO A 441 19.01 13.58 -0.01
CA PRO A 441 20.29 14.21 -0.37
C PRO A 441 20.31 15.68 0.13
N THR A 442 21.44 16.15 0.59
CA THR A 442 21.60 17.50 1.17
C THR A 442 21.23 18.65 0.23
N ASP A 443 21.23 18.40 -1.09
CA ASP A 443 21.05 19.41 -2.15
C ASP A 443 19.74 19.24 -2.93
N ALA A 444 18.84 18.36 -2.50
CA ALA A 444 17.59 18.10 -3.25
C ALA A 444 16.64 19.31 -3.20
N ALA A 445 16.16 19.74 -4.34
CA ALA A 445 15.08 20.73 -4.48
C ALA A 445 13.78 20.22 -3.81
N TYR A 446 13.63 18.91 -3.73
CA TYR A 446 12.52 18.20 -3.11
C TYR A 446 13.00 17.46 -1.85
N ARG A 447 12.27 17.63 -0.75
CA ARG A 447 12.53 16.90 0.50
C ARG A 447 11.42 15.87 0.73
N PRO A 448 11.77 14.60 1.02
CA PRO A 448 10.79 13.61 1.43
C PRO A 448 9.97 14.09 2.63
N HIS A 449 8.68 13.76 2.62
CA HIS A 449 7.74 14.08 3.68
C HIS A 449 7.44 12.82 4.51
N PRO A 450 7.05 12.97 5.78
CA PRO A 450 6.46 11.85 6.50
C PRO A 450 5.09 11.53 5.90
N ASP A 451 4.86 10.26 5.66
CA ASP A 451 3.56 9.73 5.26
C ASP A 451 2.79 9.22 6.47
N ARG A 452 1.46 9.44 6.50
CA ARG A 452 0.61 9.04 7.63
C ARG A 452 0.56 7.52 7.75
N ASP A 453 0.31 6.81 6.65
CA ASP A 453 0.04 5.39 6.66
C ASP A 453 1.32 4.59 6.93
N GLU A 454 2.48 5.04 6.42
CA GLU A 454 3.78 4.50 6.81
C GLU A 454 4.06 4.69 8.32
N ASN A 455 3.73 5.85 8.89
CA ASN A 455 3.92 6.09 10.32
C ASN A 455 2.91 5.29 11.17
N VAL A 456 1.67 5.07 10.72
CA VAL A 456 0.70 4.14 11.33
C VAL A 456 1.28 2.72 11.36
N ALA A 457 1.71 2.22 10.21
CA ALA A 457 2.30 0.89 10.09
C ALA A 457 3.57 0.74 10.95
N LEU A 458 4.38 1.79 11.05
CA LEU A 458 5.59 1.79 11.90
C LEU A 458 5.24 1.73 13.39
N VAL A 459 4.24 2.49 13.88
CA VAL A 459 3.80 2.41 15.28
C VAL A 459 3.34 0.99 15.60
N ARG A 460 2.51 0.41 14.75
CA ARG A 460 1.97 -0.94 14.93
C ARG A 460 3.07 -2.00 14.92
N PHE A 461 3.96 -1.96 13.94
CA PHE A 461 5.11 -2.86 13.83
C PHE A 461 6.06 -2.76 15.02
N ALA A 462 6.48 -1.55 15.38
CA ALA A 462 7.42 -1.35 16.46
C ALA A 462 6.82 -1.72 17.83
N SER A 463 5.51 -1.48 18.05
CA SER A 463 4.80 -1.90 19.25
C SER A 463 4.76 -3.42 19.38
N ALA A 464 4.37 -4.13 18.32
CA ALA A 464 4.35 -5.59 18.29
C ALA A 464 5.75 -6.20 18.47
N LEU A 465 6.76 -5.63 17.79
CA LEU A 465 8.16 -6.06 17.91
C LEU A 465 8.72 -5.84 19.32
N ALA A 466 8.36 -4.75 19.99
CA ALA A 466 8.77 -4.50 21.38
C ALA A 466 8.23 -5.59 22.33
N VAL A 467 7.01 -6.05 22.10
CA VAL A 467 6.41 -7.14 22.89
C VAL A 467 7.11 -8.47 22.57
N ALA A 468 7.29 -8.79 21.28
CA ALA A 468 7.88 -10.05 20.84
C ALA A 468 9.36 -10.21 21.27
N SER A 469 10.14 -9.11 21.20
CA SER A 469 11.57 -9.12 21.53
C SER A 469 11.88 -8.79 23.00
N GLY A 470 10.96 -8.10 23.69
CA GLY A 470 11.21 -7.53 25.03
C GLY A 470 12.14 -6.30 25.03
N GLU A 471 12.39 -5.67 23.85
CA GLU A 471 13.34 -4.57 23.73
C GLU A 471 12.64 -3.20 23.74
N GLU A 472 12.89 -2.40 24.78
CA GLU A 472 12.26 -1.09 25.02
C GLU A 472 12.54 -0.05 23.92
N ARG A 473 13.66 -0.18 23.19
CA ARG A 473 14.00 0.75 22.10
C ARG A 473 12.92 0.81 20.99
N PHE A 474 12.23 -0.29 20.75
CA PHE A 474 11.17 -0.32 19.75
C PHE A 474 9.90 0.40 20.22
N ARG A 475 9.63 0.41 21.54
CA ARG A 475 8.58 1.28 22.11
C ARG A 475 8.92 2.76 21.91
N ALA A 476 10.19 3.13 22.03
CA ALA A 476 10.63 4.51 21.78
C ALA A 476 10.43 4.91 20.32
N THR A 477 10.70 4.01 19.37
CA THR A 477 10.41 4.23 17.93
C THR A 477 8.91 4.41 17.69
N ALA A 478 8.08 3.54 18.26
CA ALA A 478 6.62 3.66 18.16
C ALA A 478 6.11 4.98 18.74
N ALA A 479 6.62 5.38 19.92
CA ALA A 479 6.23 6.63 20.57
C ALA A 479 6.63 7.87 19.74
N GLU A 480 7.79 7.84 19.05
CA GLU A 480 8.21 8.94 18.19
C GLU A 480 7.31 9.08 16.96
N ALA A 481 7.00 7.98 16.27
CA ALA A 481 6.07 7.98 15.15
C ALA A 481 4.65 8.40 15.59
N MET A 482 4.22 7.96 16.79
CA MET A 482 2.91 8.30 17.32
C MET A 482 2.74 9.79 17.65
N ARG A 483 3.80 10.53 17.98
CA ARG A 483 3.72 12.00 18.14
C ARG A 483 3.33 12.71 16.85
N PHE A 484 3.78 12.21 15.71
CA PHE A 484 3.33 12.71 14.40
C PHE A 484 1.85 12.43 14.19
N LEU A 485 1.41 11.21 14.44
CA LEU A 485 0.02 10.78 14.28
C LEU A 485 -0.93 11.48 15.26
N ALA A 486 -0.46 11.84 16.47
CA ALA A 486 -1.24 12.57 17.47
C ALA A 486 -1.36 14.08 17.15
N ALA A 487 -0.72 14.58 16.10
CA ALA A 487 -0.96 15.93 15.62
C ALA A 487 -2.36 16.05 15.01
N GLU A 488 -3.12 17.08 15.39
CA GLU A 488 -4.53 17.23 15.01
C GLU A 488 -4.73 17.27 13.48
N SER A 489 -3.81 17.91 12.75
CA SER A 489 -3.85 17.98 11.27
C SER A 489 -3.61 16.63 10.59
N VAL A 490 -2.98 15.66 11.26
CA VAL A 490 -2.75 14.30 10.77
C VAL A 490 -3.89 13.37 11.24
N ALA A 491 -4.18 13.39 12.55
CA ALA A 491 -5.16 12.51 13.17
C ALA A 491 -6.59 12.66 12.63
N LEU A 492 -6.95 13.84 12.13
CA LEU A 492 -8.30 14.15 11.62
C LEU A 492 -8.39 14.13 10.08
N GLN A 493 -7.40 13.60 9.39
CA GLN A 493 -7.54 13.30 7.97
C GLN A 493 -8.61 12.23 7.73
N PRO A 494 -9.25 12.19 6.56
CA PRO A 494 -10.20 11.13 6.23
C PRO A 494 -9.59 9.73 6.37
N LEU A 495 -10.44 8.74 6.67
CA LEU A 495 -10.06 7.32 6.83
C LEU A 495 -8.93 7.13 7.85
N SER A 496 -9.13 7.63 9.06
CA SER A 496 -8.14 7.65 10.13
C SER A 496 -8.23 6.45 11.08
N ALA A 497 -8.84 5.34 10.66
CA ALA A 497 -8.92 4.11 11.46
C ALA A 497 -7.54 3.57 11.86
N GLY A 498 -6.54 3.72 10.97
CA GLY A 498 -5.16 3.35 11.27
C GLY A 498 -4.57 4.07 12.48
N VAL A 499 -4.94 5.34 12.68
CA VAL A 499 -4.52 6.09 13.88
C VAL A 499 -5.16 5.50 15.16
N LEU A 500 -6.42 5.03 15.08
CA LEU A 500 -7.08 4.33 16.19
C LEU A 500 -6.38 3.00 16.50
N LEU A 501 -6.10 2.20 15.46
CA LEU A 501 -5.36 0.93 15.58
C LEU A 501 -3.96 1.15 16.16
N ALA A 502 -3.21 2.14 15.67
CA ALA A 502 -1.89 2.47 16.17
C ALA A 502 -1.92 2.91 17.64
N ASN A 503 -2.93 3.69 18.04
CA ASN A 503 -3.12 4.09 19.44
C ASN A 503 -3.42 2.87 20.32
N GLU A 504 -4.27 1.96 19.89
CA GLU A 504 -4.57 0.72 20.64
C GLU A 504 -3.31 -0.16 20.75
N ASP A 505 -2.62 -0.43 19.64
CA ASP A 505 -1.42 -1.28 19.60
C ASP A 505 -0.27 -0.72 20.48
N MET A 506 -0.20 0.59 20.68
CA MET A 506 0.78 1.21 21.56
C MET A 506 0.35 1.23 23.03
N THR A 507 -0.94 1.40 23.32
CA THR A 507 -1.43 1.66 24.69
C THR A 507 -1.99 0.41 25.37
N GLU A 508 -2.40 -0.60 24.61
CA GLU A 508 -2.96 -1.84 25.12
C GLU A 508 -1.96 -2.99 24.99
N ALA A 509 -1.92 -3.88 25.96
CA ALA A 509 -1.12 -5.10 25.86
C ALA A 509 -1.86 -6.11 24.97
N PRO A 510 -1.21 -6.71 23.97
CA PRO A 510 -1.81 -7.77 23.18
C PRO A 510 -2.14 -8.98 24.07
N ILE A 511 -3.06 -9.82 23.61
CA ILE A 511 -3.25 -11.14 24.22
C ILE A 511 -2.02 -11.98 23.86
N HIS A 512 -1.31 -12.42 24.87
CA HIS A 512 -0.12 -13.24 24.70
C HIS A 512 -0.50 -14.72 24.77
N VAL A 513 -0.35 -15.43 23.67
CA VAL A 513 -0.66 -16.84 23.51
C VAL A 513 0.64 -17.61 23.50
N THR A 514 0.95 -18.32 24.60
CA THR A 514 2.20 -19.04 24.73
C THR A 514 1.96 -20.54 24.78
N VAL A 515 2.54 -21.28 23.84
CA VAL A 515 2.61 -22.75 23.89
C VAL A 515 3.92 -23.14 24.58
N VAL A 516 3.81 -23.76 25.73
CA VAL A 516 4.96 -24.18 26.54
C VAL A 516 5.26 -25.65 26.26
N GLY A 517 6.42 -25.90 25.66
CA GLY A 517 6.90 -27.22 25.28
C GLY A 517 7.89 -27.12 24.11
N SER A 518 8.45 -28.26 23.72
CA SER A 518 9.41 -28.28 22.62
C SER A 518 8.73 -28.19 21.25
N ALA A 519 9.21 -27.35 20.34
CA ALA A 519 8.73 -27.26 18.97
C ALA A 519 8.86 -28.59 18.18
N ALA A 520 9.65 -29.54 18.65
CA ALA A 520 9.71 -30.89 18.10
C ALA A 520 8.53 -31.80 18.54
N SER A 521 7.73 -31.36 19.52
CA SER A 521 6.55 -32.08 20.00
C SER A 521 5.36 -31.92 19.07
N ALA A 522 4.73 -33.00 18.64
CA ALA A 522 3.51 -32.97 17.85
C ALA A 522 2.33 -32.30 18.61
N GLU A 523 2.30 -32.44 19.95
CA GLU A 523 1.28 -31.81 20.81
C GLU A 523 1.46 -30.30 20.83
N VAL A 524 2.70 -29.78 20.93
CA VAL A 524 3.03 -28.35 20.83
C VAL A 524 2.61 -27.79 19.49
N MET A 525 2.96 -28.45 18.40
CA MET A 525 2.60 -27.99 17.05
C MET A 525 1.08 -28.01 16.81
N ALA A 526 0.36 -28.99 17.39
CA ALA A 526 -1.10 -29.02 17.32
C ALA A 526 -1.75 -27.85 18.10
N LEU A 527 -1.24 -27.54 19.30
CA LEU A 527 -1.71 -26.38 20.09
C LEU A 527 -1.37 -25.07 19.41
N HIS A 528 -0.17 -24.94 18.86
CA HIS A 528 0.25 -23.77 18.10
C HIS A 528 -0.64 -23.54 16.87
N ALA A 529 -0.89 -24.57 16.07
CA ALA A 529 -1.79 -24.48 14.93
C ALA A 529 -3.23 -24.10 15.33
N ALA A 530 -3.71 -24.58 16.49
CA ALA A 530 -5.03 -24.18 17.01
C ALA A 530 -5.06 -22.71 17.46
N ALA A 531 -3.95 -22.19 18.00
CA ALA A 531 -3.80 -20.79 18.34
C ALA A 531 -3.83 -19.92 17.07
N LEU A 532 -3.03 -20.26 16.07
CA LEU A 532 -2.97 -19.56 14.77
C LEU A 532 -4.35 -19.45 14.11
N ARG A 533 -5.14 -20.53 14.07
CA ARG A 533 -6.51 -20.54 13.52
C ARG A 533 -7.52 -19.70 14.31
N SER A 534 -7.11 -19.10 15.39
CA SER A 534 -7.97 -18.28 16.24
C SER A 534 -7.45 -16.85 16.41
N ILE A 535 -6.41 -16.51 15.62
CA ILE A 535 -5.75 -15.22 15.67
C ILE A 535 -6.70 -14.10 15.25
N THR A 536 -6.53 -12.95 15.86
CA THR A 536 -7.05 -11.66 15.40
C THR A 536 -5.86 -10.73 15.20
N SER A 537 -6.08 -9.46 14.98
CA SER A 537 -4.97 -8.53 14.68
C SER A 537 -4.20 -8.01 15.90
N HIS A 538 -4.47 -8.53 17.10
CA HIS A 538 -3.87 -8.01 18.35
C HIS A 538 -3.44 -9.10 19.33
N GLU A 539 -2.86 -10.17 18.81
CA GLU A 539 -2.25 -11.25 19.60
C GLU A 539 -0.78 -11.41 19.26
N LEU A 540 -0.01 -11.89 20.24
CA LEU A 540 1.32 -12.46 20.03
C LEU A 540 1.26 -13.95 20.31
N ILE A 541 1.62 -14.77 19.33
CA ILE A 541 1.67 -16.23 19.50
C ILE A 541 3.13 -16.66 19.49
N GLU A 542 3.53 -17.42 20.53
CA GLU A 542 4.91 -17.92 20.62
C GLU A 542 4.97 -19.35 21.16
N ILE A 543 6.04 -20.05 20.80
CA ILE A 543 6.43 -21.31 21.40
C ILE A 543 7.57 -21.06 22.37
N ARG A 544 7.43 -21.53 23.62
CA ARG A 544 8.47 -21.49 24.66
C ARG A 544 8.91 -22.89 25.05
N ASP A 545 10.13 -23.23 24.66
CA ASP A 545 10.75 -24.47 25.08
C ASP A 545 11.38 -24.26 26.47
N PRO A 546 10.95 -25.00 27.53
CA PRO A 546 11.57 -24.90 28.85
C PRO A 546 13.06 -25.33 28.89
N ALA A 547 13.51 -26.06 27.89
CA ALA A 547 14.91 -26.46 27.74
C ALA A 547 15.77 -25.48 26.95
N ASP A 548 15.19 -24.37 26.46
CA ASP A 548 15.92 -23.35 25.71
C ASP A 548 16.97 -22.68 26.61
N PRO A 549 18.27 -22.74 26.24
CA PRO A 549 19.34 -22.10 27.03
C PRO A 549 19.35 -20.57 26.99
N ALA A 550 18.62 -19.97 26.04
CA ALA A 550 18.54 -18.53 25.83
C ALA A 550 17.09 -18.09 25.54
N PRO A 551 16.16 -18.26 26.50
CA PRO A 551 14.76 -17.90 26.29
C PRO A 551 14.61 -16.40 26.06
N LEU A 552 13.62 -16.02 25.26
CA LEU A 552 13.23 -14.61 25.11
C LEU A 552 12.78 -14.05 26.46
N PRO A 553 13.02 -12.75 26.73
CA PRO A 553 12.54 -12.11 27.94
C PRO A 553 11.02 -12.29 28.11
N THR A 554 10.59 -12.53 29.33
CA THR A 554 9.16 -12.61 29.67
C THR A 554 8.95 -12.12 31.10
N SER A 555 7.85 -11.40 31.34
CA SER A 555 7.37 -11.07 32.68
C SER A 555 6.58 -12.23 33.31
N VAL A 556 6.27 -13.27 32.55
CA VAL A 556 5.43 -14.39 32.97
C VAL A 556 6.30 -15.62 33.28
N THR A 557 6.11 -16.20 34.45
CA THR A 557 6.68 -17.49 34.82
C THR A 557 5.64 -18.60 34.66
N TYR A 558 5.89 -19.52 33.74
CA TYR A 558 5.01 -20.66 33.51
C TYR A 558 5.31 -21.79 34.50
N PRO A 559 4.27 -22.42 35.07
CA PRO A 559 4.50 -23.52 36.01
C PRO A 559 5.09 -24.74 35.28
N PRO A 560 5.98 -25.51 35.91
CA PRO A 560 6.45 -26.75 35.35
C PRO A 560 5.30 -27.79 35.30
N LEU A 561 4.94 -28.19 34.09
CA LEU A 561 3.88 -29.14 33.83
C LEU A 561 4.47 -30.48 33.34
N LYS A 562 3.72 -31.58 33.53
CA LYS A 562 4.09 -32.89 32.99
C LYS A 562 3.69 -33.08 31.53
N ARG A 563 2.96 -32.14 30.97
CA ARG A 563 2.45 -32.13 29.58
C ARG A 563 2.64 -30.75 28.99
N ASP A 564 2.80 -30.72 27.68
CA ASP A 564 2.77 -29.50 26.90
C ASP A 564 1.42 -28.79 27.08
N ALA A 565 1.42 -27.47 27.12
CA ALA A 565 0.21 -26.70 27.38
C ALA A 565 0.29 -25.32 26.74
N LEU A 566 -0.88 -24.78 26.39
CA LEU A 566 -1.03 -23.39 25.95
C LEU A 566 -1.55 -22.53 27.12
N PHE A 567 -1.04 -21.32 27.23
CA PHE A 567 -1.49 -20.29 28.16
C PHE A 567 -1.93 -19.04 27.40
N LEU A 568 -2.99 -18.39 27.86
CA LEU A 568 -3.43 -17.08 27.41
C LEU A 568 -3.19 -16.09 28.52
N CYS A 569 -2.36 -15.07 28.26
CA CYS A 569 -2.07 -14.02 29.22
C CYS A 569 -2.57 -12.67 28.67
N THR A 570 -3.27 -11.92 29.49
CA THR A 570 -3.59 -10.51 29.31
C THR A 570 -2.70 -9.68 30.23
N ALA A 571 -2.80 -8.37 30.20
CA ALA A 571 -2.07 -7.49 31.14
C ALA A 571 -2.37 -7.78 32.62
N GLN A 572 -3.50 -8.44 32.93
CA GLN A 572 -3.99 -8.64 34.29
C GLN A 572 -3.78 -10.07 34.84
N ALA A 573 -3.90 -11.09 33.98
CA ALA A 573 -3.85 -12.49 34.41
C ALA A 573 -3.55 -13.45 33.26
N CYS A 574 -3.02 -14.63 33.64
CA CYS A 574 -2.91 -15.76 32.72
C CYS A 574 -4.01 -16.79 32.98
N SER A 575 -4.43 -17.49 31.94
CA SER A 575 -5.40 -18.59 32.02
C SER A 575 -4.83 -19.80 32.78
N SER A 576 -5.71 -20.71 33.20
CA SER A 576 -5.30 -22.08 33.49
C SER A 576 -4.74 -22.74 32.23
N PRO A 577 -3.83 -23.76 32.37
CA PRO A 577 -3.26 -24.46 31.22
C PRO A 577 -4.34 -25.04 30.31
N ILE A 578 -4.15 -24.93 29.00
CA ILE A 578 -5.02 -25.47 27.96
C ILE A 578 -4.27 -26.60 27.29
N PHE A 579 -4.88 -27.80 27.28
CA PHE A 579 -4.26 -29.01 26.79
C PHE A 579 -4.87 -29.55 25.49
N ARG A 580 -5.96 -28.91 24.98
CA ARG A 580 -6.67 -29.35 23.78
C ARG A 580 -6.88 -28.17 22.85
N GLY A 581 -6.54 -28.38 21.58
CA GLY A 581 -6.69 -27.36 20.57
C GLY A 581 -8.14 -26.88 20.37
N GLU A 582 -9.12 -27.75 20.56
CA GLU A 582 -10.55 -27.42 20.47
C GLU A 582 -11.04 -26.37 21.50
N ASP A 583 -10.33 -26.23 22.62
CA ASP A 583 -10.66 -25.27 23.67
C ASP A 583 -10.06 -23.87 23.41
N VAL A 584 -9.10 -23.74 22.49
CA VAL A 584 -8.28 -22.54 22.31
C VAL A 584 -9.14 -21.36 21.85
N ARG A 585 -9.89 -21.51 20.76
CA ARG A 585 -10.73 -20.43 20.18
C ARG A 585 -11.68 -19.82 21.20
N ALA A 586 -12.48 -20.64 21.89
CA ALA A 586 -13.45 -20.15 22.86
C ALA A 586 -12.78 -19.40 24.01
N LYS A 587 -11.54 -19.74 24.37
CA LYS A 587 -10.80 -19.05 25.43
C LYS A 587 -10.18 -17.76 24.95
N ILE A 588 -9.67 -17.68 23.72
CA ILE A 588 -9.20 -16.43 23.10
C ILE A 588 -10.36 -15.43 23.01
N GLN A 589 -11.51 -15.84 22.49
CA GLN A 589 -12.71 -14.99 22.42
C GLN A 589 -13.14 -14.45 23.80
N ARG A 590 -13.06 -15.28 24.85
CA ARG A 590 -13.35 -14.80 26.21
C ARG A 590 -12.32 -13.81 26.74
N ALA A 591 -11.03 -14.01 26.40
CA ALA A 591 -9.97 -13.09 26.79
C ALA A 591 -10.17 -11.71 26.13
N GLN A 592 -10.55 -11.67 24.85
CA GLN A 592 -10.88 -10.42 24.12
C GLN A 592 -12.00 -9.62 24.78
N LEU A 593 -13.06 -10.31 25.23
CA LEU A 593 -14.18 -9.67 25.96
C LEU A 593 -13.76 -9.14 27.35
N GLN A 594 -12.65 -9.58 27.91
CA GLN A 594 -12.15 -9.15 29.22
C GLN A 594 -11.22 -7.93 29.14
N VAL A 595 -10.58 -7.70 28.01
CA VAL A 595 -9.68 -6.54 27.80
C VAL A 595 -10.43 -5.20 27.97
N GLN A 596 -11.74 -5.17 27.79
CA GLN A 596 -12.57 -3.96 27.94
C GLN A 596 -12.97 -3.62 29.39
N ARG A 597 -12.68 -4.44 30.38
CA ARG A 597 -13.04 -4.22 31.79
C ARG A 597 -11.82 -3.80 32.62
#